data_65052c58cad30f46e75368be389fc0a0
#
_entry.id   65052c58cad30f46e75368be389fc0a0
#
_cell.length_a   1.000
_cell.length_b   1.000
_cell.length_c   1.000
_cell.angle_alpha   90.00
_cell.angle_beta   90.00
_cell.angle_gamma   90.00
#
_symmetry.space_group_name_H-M   'P 1'
#
loop_
_entity.id
_entity.type
_entity.pdbx_description
1 polymer ?
#
loop_
_entity_poly.entity_id
_entity_poly.type
_entity_poly.pdbx_seq_one_letter_code
_entity_poly.pdbx_strand_id
1 'polypeptide(L)'
;VGSEMCIRDSHRTFQQEAEKIGAKLVWEEKLNIHAYETPLTSDAARHYESAVAEEGLTAAFEKTFGGSDNNVFAQHGIEGLVIATSMNQVHSCAEYTKIPEIAQVARIVANLAAPQEA
;
A
#
# COMPACT_ATOMS: atom_id res chain seq x y z
N VAL A 1 -11.29 3.64 -2.55
CA VAL A 1 -12.73 3.48 -2.26
C VAL A 1 -13.02 3.57 -0.77
N GLY A 2 -12.12 3.15 0.13
CA GLY A 2 -12.34 3.19 1.59
C GLY A 2 -12.19 4.57 2.22
N SER A 3 -11.20 5.37 1.81
CA SER A 3 -10.86 6.63 2.46
C SER A 3 -11.92 7.72 2.30
N GLU A 4 -12.47 7.90 1.11
CA GLU A 4 -13.49 8.93 0.86
C GLU A 4 -14.80 8.66 1.60
N MET A 5 -15.22 7.41 1.71
CA MET A 5 -16.39 7.04 2.51
C MET A 5 -16.17 7.32 3.99
N CYS A 6 -15.01 6.97 4.54
CA CYS A 6 -14.67 7.23 5.93
C CYS A 6 -14.63 8.73 6.24
N ILE A 7 -14.08 9.55 5.36
CA ILE A 7 -14.03 11.00 5.52
C ILE A 7 -15.44 11.59 5.55
N ARG A 8 -16.29 11.21 4.60
CA ARG A 8 -17.68 11.68 4.53
C ARG A 8 -18.49 11.25 5.75
N ASP A 9 -18.34 10.04 6.21
CA ASP A 9 -19.03 9.54 7.41
C ASP A 9 -18.54 10.26 8.67
N SER A 10 -17.24 10.51 8.78
CA SER A 10 -16.67 11.28 9.89
C SER A 10 -17.22 12.72 9.92
N HIS A 11 -17.18 13.43 8.78
CA HIS A 11 -17.74 14.77 8.70
C HIS A 11 -19.22 14.81 9.12
N ARG A 12 -20.03 13.89 8.59
CA ARG A 12 -21.44 13.78 8.96
C ARG A 12 -21.65 13.54 10.45
N THR A 13 -20.86 12.66 11.04
CA THR A 13 -20.95 12.35 12.47
C THR A 13 -20.58 13.57 13.32
N PHE A 14 -19.49 14.24 13.03
CA PHE A 14 -19.09 15.45 13.74
C PHE A 14 -20.11 16.58 13.59
N GLN A 15 -20.69 16.75 12.41
CA GLN A 15 -21.73 17.74 12.18
C GLN A 15 -22.97 17.47 13.05
N GLN A 16 -23.45 16.21 13.06
CA GLN A 16 -24.58 15.81 13.86
C GLN A 16 -24.36 16.01 15.37
N GLU A 17 -23.17 15.68 15.87
CA GLU A 17 -22.86 15.86 17.29
C GLU A 17 -22.72 17.35 17.65
N ALA A 18 -22.13 18.17 16.79
CA ALA A 18 -22.05 19.60 16.99
C ALA A 18 -23.45 20.25 17.08
N GLU A 19 -24.36 19.86 16.18
CA GLU A 19 -25.75 20.36 16.18
C GLU A 19 -26.51 20.05 17.47
N LYS A 20 -26.32 18.86 18.04
CA LYS A 20 -26.96 18.45 19.30
C LYS A 20 -26.63 19.36 20.47
N ILE A 21 -25.46 19.94 20.49
CA ILE A 21 -24.99 20.81 21.57
C ILE A 21 -24.98 22.28 21.18
N GLY A 22 -25.50 22.65 20.00
CA GLY A 22 -25.54 24.01 19.51
C GLY A 22 -24.16 24.58 19.17
N ALA A 23 -23.17 23.73 18.91
CA ALA A 23 -21.83 24.15 18.52
C ALA A 23 -21.70 24.32 17.00
N LYS A 24 -20.76 25.18 16.59
CA LYS A 24 -20.40 25.33 15.17
C LYS A 24 -19.23 24.42 14.85
N LEU A 25 -19.42 23.53 13.88
CA LEU A 25 -18.32 22.73 13.33
C LEU A 25 -17.51 23.60 12.35
N VAL A 26 -16.18 23.61 12.52
CA VAL A 26 -15.22 24.07 11.53
C VAL A 26 -14.46 22.84 11.06
N TRP A 27 -14.57 22.54 9.78
CA TRP A 27 -13.96 21.34 9.17
C TRP A 27 -12.93 21.77 8.12
N GLU A 28 -11.73 21.22 8.23
CA GLU A 28 -10.69 21.37 7.22
C GLU A 28 -10.28 19.97 6.76
N GLU A 29 -10.19 19.79 5.46
CA GLU A 29 -9.87 18.51 4.85
C GLU A 29 -8.73 18.68 3.85
N LYS A 30 -7.75 17.78 3.92
CA LYS A 30 -6.66 17.70 2.97
C LYS A 30 -6.42 16.25 2.59
N LEU A 31 -6.67 15.94 1.33
CA LEU A 31 -6.32 14.62 0.78
C LEU A 31 -4.83 14.59 0.42
N ASN A 32 -4.04 13.86 1.22
CA ASN A 32 -2.60 13.72 1.02
C ASN A 32 -2.23 12.45 0.26
N ILE A 33 -3.06 11.40 0.35
CA ILE A 33 -2.80 10.08 -0.23
C ILE A 33 -3.98 9.70 -1.10
N HIS A 34 -3.74 9.57 -2.41
CA HIS A 34 -4.73 9.10 -3.37
C HIS A 34 -4.64 7.58 -3.51
N ALA A 35 -5.78 6.92 -3.55
CA ALA A 35 -5.82 5.50 -3.86
C ALA A 35 -5.38 5.25 -5.31
N TYR A 36 -4.70 4.14 -5.54
CA TYR A 36 -4.33 3.67 -6.86
C TYR A 36 -4.51 2.15 -6.93
N GLU A 37 -4.51 1.63 -8.12
CA GLU A 37 -4.49 0.19 -8.38
C GLU A 37 -3.55 -0.07 -9.56
N THR A 38 -2.56 -0.94 -9.35
CA THR A 38 -1.67 -1.41 -10.41
C THR A 38 -2.30 -2.65 -11.04
N PRO A 39 -2.57 -2.64 -12.36
CA PRO A 39 -3.14 -3.81 -13.03
C PRO A 39 -2.21 -5.04 -12.92
N LEU A 40 -2.76 -6.21 -12.69
CA LEU A 40 -1.97 -7.45 -12.66
C LEU A 40 -1.38 -7.82 -14.04
N THR A 41 -1.85 -7.17 -15.09
CA THR A 41 -1.30 -7.31 -16.46
C THR A 41 -0.17 -6.31 -16.76
N SER A 42 0.19 -5.49 -15.80
CA SER A 42 1.25 -4.48 -15.94
C SER A 42 2.64 -5.08 -16.04
N ASP A 43 3.58 -4.31 -16.56
CA ASP A 43 4.99 -4.72 -16.60
C ASP A 43 5.55 -4.90 -15.19
N ALA A 44 5.17 -4.02 -14.26
CA ALA A 44 5.59 -4.11 -12.87
C ALA A 44 5.10 -5.42 -12.21
N ALA A 45 3.86 -5.84 -12.48
CA ALA A 45 3.32 -7.08 -11.93
C ALA A 45 4.01 -8.31 -12.53
N ARG A 46 4.18 -8.35 -13.87
CA ARG A 46 4.87 -9.45 -14.55
C ARG A 46 6.33 -9.59 -14.11
N HIS A 47 7.02 -8.46 -13.96
CA HIS A 47 8.39 -8.45 -13.49
C HIS A 47 8.51 -9.00 -12.07
N TYR A 48 7.59 -8.60 -11.19
CA TYR A 48 7.52 -9.14 -9.84
C TYR A 48 7.24 -10.65 -9.83
N GLU A 49 6.30 -11.13 -10.64
CA GLU A 49 6.01 -12.57 -10.77
C GLU A 49 7.25 -13.36 -11.19
N SER A 50 8.00 -12.88 -12.17
CA SER A 50 9.25 -13.50 -12.62
C SER A 50 10.29 -13.55 -11.51
N ALA A 51 10.53 -12.44 -10.82
CA ALA A 51 11.53 -12.37 -9.76
C ALA A 51 11.19 -13.26 -8.56
N VAL A 52 9.91 -13.43 -8.25
CA VAL A 52 9.42 -14.35 -7.21
C VAL A 52 9.55 -15.81 -7.63
N ALA A 53 9.29 -16.11 -8.91
CA ALA A 53 9.41 -17.46 -9.45
C ALA A 53 10.86 -17.97 -9.43
N GLU A 54 11.86 -17.11 -9.62
CA GLU A 54 13.28 -17.46 -9.48
C GLU A 54 13.65 -17.97 -8.08
N GLU A 55 12.91 -17.53 -7.05
CA GLU A 55 13.06 -18.03 -5.69
C GLU A 55 12.20 -19.29 -5.40
N GLY A 56 11.58 -19.88 -6.43
CA GLY A 56 10.73 -21.04 -6.29
C GLY A 56 9.38 -20.77 -5.62
N LEU A 57 8.94 -19.52 -5.60
CA LEU A 57 7.69 -19.08 -4.99
C LEU A 57 6.64 -18.73 -6.06
N THR A 58 5.40 -18.60 -5.61
CA THR A 58 4.30 -18.06 -6.41
C THR A 58 3.96 -16.67 -5.89
N ALA A 59 3.90 -15.69 -6.79
CA ALA A 59 3.51 -14.34 -6.45
C ALA A 59 2.05 -14.29 -5.95
N ALA A 60 1.82 -13.54 -4.89
CA ALA A 60 0.50 -13.24 -4.37
C ALA A 60 0.30 -11.73 -4.35
N PHE A 61 -0.88 -11.28 -4.76
CA PHE A 61 -1.23 -9.86 -4.81
C PHE A 61 -2.43 -9.61 -3.91
N GLU A 62 -2.32 -8.58 -3.08
CA GLU A 62 -3.36 -8.20 -2.14
C GLU A 62 -3.64 -6.70 -2.22
N LYS A 63 -4.87 -6.30 -1.92
CA LYS A 63 -5.23 -4.90 -1.73
C LYS A 63 -5.01 -4.52 -0.28
N THR A 64 -4.29 -3.43 -0.04
CA THR A 64 -4.02 -2.92 1.30
C THR A 64 -4.63 -1.53 1.49
N PHE A 65 -4.80 -1.13 2.74
CA PHE A 65 -5.24 0.22 3.11
C PHE A 65 -4.07 1.11 3.56
N GLY A 66 -2.86 0.57 3.59
CA GLY A 66 -1.65 1.32 3.93
C GLY A 66 -1.24 2.27 2.81
N GLY A 67 -0.74 3.43 3.18
CA GLY A 67 -0.11 4.36 2.24
C GLY A 67 1.38 4.08 2.08
N SER A 68 1.92 4.44 0.92
CA SER A 68 3.34 4.36 0.59
C SER A 68 3.72 5.47 -0.39
N ASP A 69 5.01 5.67 -0.62
CA ASP A 69 5.48 6.61 -1.63
C ASP A 69 4.98 6.26 -3.04
N ASN A 70 4.62 5.00 -3.28
CA ASN A 70 4.02 4.58 -4.54
C ASN A 70 2.68 5.27 -4.84
N ASN A 71 1.95 5.74 -3.84
CA ASN A 71 0.77 6.57 -4.04
C ASN A 71 1.10 7.88 -4.79
N VAL A 72 2.28 8.45 -4.51
CA VAL A 72 2.77 9.66 -5.20
C VAL A 72 3.26 9.33 -6.60
N PHE A 73 4.03 8.25 -6.75
CA PHE A 73 4.51 7.80 -8.07
C PHE A 73 3.35 7.51 -9.02
N ALA A 74 2.31 6.83 -8.55
CA ALA A 74 1.13 6.52 -9.35
C ALA A 74 0.40 7.79 -9.84
N GLN A 75 0.34 8.86 -9.05
CA GLN A 75 -0.23 10.15 -9.48
C GLN A 75 0.57 10.80 -10.61
N HIS A 76 1.85 10.50 -10.72
CA HIS A 76 2.73 10.98 -11.79
C HIS A 76 2.86 10.01 -12.96
N GLY A 77 1.99 8.98 -13.03
CA GLY A 77 1.98 7.99 -14.10
C GLY A 77 3.13 6.98 -14.04
N ILE A 78 3.81 6.89 -12.90
CA ILE A 78 4.84 5.90 -12.66
C ILE A 78 4.17 4.66 -12.07
N GLU A 79 4.16 3.60 -12.83
CA GLU A 79 3.58 2.32 -12.42
C GLU A 79 4.53 1.57 -11.49
N GLY A 80 4.01 1.04 -10.40
CA GLY A 80 4.81 0.33 -9.40
C GLY A 80 3.98 -0.55 -8.49
N LEU A 81 4.67 -1.34 -7.69
CA LEU A 81 4.10 -2.23 -6.67
C LEU A 81 4.79 -1.98 -5.33
N VAL A 82 4.04 -2.16 -4.25
CA VAL A 82 4.60 -2.21 -2.90
C VAL A 82 4.83 -3.67 -2.54
N ILE A 83 6.06 -4.00 -2.19
CA ILE A 83 6.47 -5.37 -1.86
C ILE A 83 6.38 -5.56 -0.35
N ALA A 84 5.82 -6.68 0.09
CA ALA A 84 5.85 -7.10 1.48
C ALA A 84 7.28 -7.44 1.91
N THR A 85 7.66 -6.99 3.11
CA THR A 85 9.02 -7.15 3.65
C THR A 85 9.09 -8.13 4.83
N SER A 86 8.23 -9.14 4.85
CA SER A 86 8.14 -10.16 5.92
C SER A 86 7.90 -9.60 7.33
N MET A 87 7.30 -8.43 7.44
CA MET A 87 6.88 -7.88 8.73
C MET A 87 5.62 -8.59 9.23
N ASN A 88 5.65 -9.00 10.49
CA ASN A 88 4.52 -9.64 11.18
C ASN A 88 4.07 -8.78 12.34
N GLN A 89 2.78 -8.74 12.63
CA GLN A 89 2.16 -7.96 13.69
C GLN A 89 2.56 -6.47 13.67
N VAL A 90 2.60 -5.90 12.45
CA VAL A 90 3.01 -4.51 12.23
C VAL A 90 2.23 -3.52 13.10
N HIS A 91 2.89 -2.43 13.46
CA HIS A 91 2.33 -1.38 14.32
C HIS A 91 1.97 -1.83 15.74
N SER A 92 2.62 -2.88 16.25
CA SER A 92 2.44 -3.35 17.63
C SER A 92 3.78 -3.55 18.35
N CYS A 93 3.73 -3.65 19.69
CA CYS A 93 4.92 -3.98 20.49
C CYS A 93 5.38 -5.43 20.27
N ALA A 94 4.60 -6.25 19.60
CA ALA A 94 4.92 -7.63 19.25
C ALA A 94 5.38 -7.77 17.78
N GLU A 95 5.68 -6.67 17.10
CA GLU A 95 6.18 -6.69 15.73
C GLU A 95 7.49 -7.47 15.65
N TYR A 96 7.55 -8.37 14.69
CA TYR A 96 8.75 -9.18 14.45
C TYR A 96 8.91 -9.52 12.97
N THR A 97 10.10 -9.94 12.62
CA THR A 97 10.40 -10.55 11.34
C THR A 97 11.34 -11.74 11.53
N LYS A 98 11.33 -12.65 10.58
CA LYS A 98 12.22 -13.82 10.59
C LYS A 98 13.37 -13.61 9.62
N ILE A 99 14.60 -13.86 10.08
CA ILE A 99 15.82 -13.69 9.28
C ILE A 99 15.73 -14.42 7.91
N PRO A 100 15.27 -15.68 7.82
CA PRO A 100 15.14 -16.36 6.53
C PRO A 100 14.17 -15.67 5.57
N GLU A 101 13.08 -15.10 6.08
CA GLU A 101 12.07 -14.38 5.28
C GLU A 101 12.64 -13.07 4.74
N ILE A 102 13.38 -12.28 5.56
CA ILE A 102 14.09 -11.09 5.08
C ILE A 102 15.12 -11.45 4.02
N ALA A 103 15.90 -12.51 4.24
CA ALA A 103 16.90 -12.96 3.28
C ALA A 103 16.25 -13.35 1.93
N GLN A 104 15.06 -13.95 1.96
CA GLN A 104 14.29 -14.28 0.74
C GLN A 104 13.82 -13.01 0.03
N VAL A 105 13.26 -12.05 0.77
CA VAL A 105 12.87 -10.75 0.18
C VAL A 105 14.08 -10.04 -0.44
N ALA A 106 15.24 -10.08 0.21
CA ALA A 106 16.45 -9.48 -0.34
C ALA A 106 16.87 -10.10 -1.68
N ARG A 107 16.71 -11.42 -1.85
CA ARG A 107 16.98 -12.09 -3.14
C ARG A 107 15.97 -11.71 -4.19
N ILE A 108 14.67 -11.65 -3.85
CA ILE A 108 13.63 -11.17 -4.77
C ILE A 108 13.94 -9.74 -5.24
N VAL A 109 14.36 -8.85 -4.33
CA VAL A 109 14.76 -7.48 -4.70
C VAL A 109 15.99 -7.48 -5.61
N ALA A 110 16.96 -8.36 -5.37
CA ALA A 110 18.12 -8.51 -6.23
C ALA A 110 17.72 -8.98 -7.65
N ASN A 111 16.80 -9.94 -7.75
CA ASN A 111 16.26 -10.41 -9.02
C ASN A 111 15.51 -9.28 -9.78
N LEU A 112 14.73 -8.47 -9.05
CA LEU A 112 14.07 -7.28 -9.62
C LEU A 112 15.06 -6.22 -10.14
N ALA A 113 16.20 -6.09 -9.50
CA ALA A 113 17.24 -5.13 -9.89
C ALA A 113 18.18 -5.66 -10.98
N ALA A 114 18.13 -6.95 -11.29
CA ALA A 114 18.95 -7.55 -12.33
C ALA A 114 18.57 -7.00 -13.73
N PRO A 115 19.54 -6.77 -14.63
CA PRO A 115 19.24 -6.43 -16.00
C PRO A 115 18.37 -7.50 -16.65
N GLN A 116 17.26 -7.09 -17.25
CA GLN A 116 16.44 -8.00 -18.05
C GLN A 116 17.15 -8.27 -19.37
N GLU A 117 17.39 -9.53 -19.70
CA GLU A 117 17.85 -9.87 -21.04
C GLU A 117 16.72 -9.53 -22.04
N ALA A 118 17.07 -8.75 -23.05
CA ALA A 118 16.14 -8.25 -24.06
C ALA A 118 15.75 -9.36 -25.05
#